data_f6cd8215271349d2625b14408e5431ef
#
_entry.id   f6cd8215271349d2625b14408e5431ef
#
_cell.length_a   1.000
_cell.length_b   1.000
_cell.length_c   1.000
_cell.angle_alpha   90.00
_cell.angle_beta   90.00
_cell.angle_gamma   90.00
#
_symmetry.space_group_name_H-M   'P 1'
#
loop_
_entity.id
_entity.type
_entity.pdbx_description
1 polymer ?
#
loop_
_entity_poly.entity_id
_entity_poly.type
_entity_poly.pdbx_seq_one_letter_code
_entity_poly.pdbx_strand_id
1 'polypeptide(L)'
;MQSLIQLEDITHLDRHPVEKSDELHVEWFIGKRCNYDCSYCHDLNHDNHSPHTDMTHIVNSIGKMFDRFQNKLQINFTGGEPTVHPEFGRLVDFLAECDINVSMTTNGTRKAEYYTDIYRAFNHITYSQHFEHAINDVFLPKMKYINEHRGERSMQIQVMYHAQHEDAVHEAIRYYEFHDIPYTVRRLRPTKNHKYPIQEAMHYSPEQLDNIKWFQASDTGHVPNVRVTAADQTHTVHTNELTGLGMRSFKGWMCLAGVNFIRVHDNLVYRCWGEFRTPIGDITDPDFQLLTEARPCIANKCVCAPEISTRKWRV
;
A
#
# COMPACT_ATOMS: atom_id res chain seq x y z
N MET A 1 -14.09 21.21 1.45
CA MET A 1 -13.04 22.11 1.98
C MET A 1 -12.09 22.41 0.83
N GLN A 2 -12.15 23.63 0.27
CA GLN A 2 -11.09 24.08 -0.64
C GLN A 2 -9.81 24.16 0.18
N SER A 3 -8.77 23.47 -0.25
CA SER A 3 -7.51 23.37 0.49
C SER A 3 -6.90 24.77 0.65
N LEU A 4 -6.74 25.21 1.89
CA LEU A 4 -5.95 26.39 2.26
C LEU A 4 -4.46 26.24 1.91
N ILE A 5 -4.04 25.05 1.44
CA ILE A 5 -2.65 24.72 1.13
C ILE A 5 -2.44 24.88 -0.38
N GLN A 6 -1.62 25.85 -0.76
CA GLN A 6 -1.12 25.94 -2.13
C GLN A 6 0.08 25.00 -2.29
N LEU A 7 0.11 24.23 -3.38
CA LEU A 7 1.15 23.20 -3.60
C LEU A 7 2.56 23.78 -3.68
N GLU A 8 2.69 24.98 -4.24
CA GLU A 8 3.94 25.72 -4.35
C GLU A 8 4.53 26.14 -2.99
N ASP A 9 3.68 26.35 -1.98
CA ASP A 9 4.08 26.80 -0.65
C ASP A 9 4.57 25.65 0.23
N ILE A 10 4.35 24.39 -0.19
CA ILE A 10 4.76 23.24 0.59
C ILE A 10 6.27 23.11 0.56
N THR A 11 6.88 23.12 1.74
CA THR A 11 8.32 23.00 1.93
C THR A 11 8.76 21.68 2.56
N HIS A 12 7.89 21.07 3.38
CA HIS A 12 8.18 19.82 4.09
C HIS A 12 6.99 18.87 4.11
N LEU A 13 7.31 17.59 4.05
CA LEU A 13 6.38 16.50 4.38
C LEU A 13 7.04 15.56 5.39
N ASP A 14 6.25 15.08 6.34
CA ASP A 14 6.67 14.08 7.33
C ASP A 14 5.52 13.14 7.68
N ARG A 15 5.82 11.98 8.23
CA ARG A 15 4.78 11.06 8.71
C ARG A 15 4.00 11.67 9.88
N HIS A 16 2.75 11.29 9.97
CA HIS A 16 1.93 11.63 11.11
C HIS A 16 1.35 10.34 11.74
N PRO A 17 1.37 10.19 13.05
CA PRO A 17 1.97 11.10 14.04
C PRO A 17 3.51 11.12 13.95
N VAL A 18 4.12 12.19 14.48
CA VAL A 18 5.58 12.47 14.34
C VAL A 18 6.45 11.40 14.97
N GLU A 19 5.95 10.75 16.03
CA GLU A 19 6.64 9.66 16.72
C GLU A 19 6.97 8.48 15.78
N LYS A 20 6.21 8.36 14.67
CA LYS A 20 6.44 7.36 13.63
C LYS A 20 7.47 7.77 12.57
N SER A 21 8.01 8.98 12.63
CA SER A 21 8.96 9.47 11.63
C SER A 21 10.30 8.73 11.65
N ASP A 22 10.67 8.16 12.81
CA ASP A 22 11.91 7.40 13.01
C ASP A 22 11.74 5.88 12.80
N GLU A 23 10.51 5.42 12.51
CA GLU A 23 10.25 4.02 12.22
C GLU A 23 10.75 3.66 10.81
N LEU A 24 11.36 2.47 10.71
CA LEU A 24 11.64 1.88 9.41
C LEU A 24 10.36 1.27 8.84
N HIS A 25 9.90 1.78 7.72
CA HIS A 25 8.77 1.24 6.98
C HIS A 25 9.25 0.42 5.78
N VAL A 26 8.90 -0.84 5.74
CA VAL A 26 9.27 -1.78 4.69
C VAL A 26 8.05 -2.18 3.88
N GLU A 27 8.04 -1.84 2.59
CA GLU A 27 7.10 -2.41 1.61
C GLU A 27 7.72 -3.69 1.04
N TRP A 28 7.21 -4.85 1.41
CA TRP A 28 7.79 -6.14 1.03
C TRP A 28 6.93 -6.86 -0.01
N PHE A 29 7.50 -7.04 -1.19
CA PHE A 29 6.92 -7.89 -2.23
C PHE A 29 7.32 -9.33 -1.98
N ILE A 30 6.38 -10.18 -1.55
CA ILE A 30 6.63 -11.61 -1.28
C ILE A 30 6.86 -12.41 -2.57
N GLY A 31 6.33 -11.94 -3.70
CA GLY A 31 6.49 -12.58 -5.00
C GLY A 31 5.47 -12.06 -5.99
N LYS A 32 5.55 -12.53 -7.23
CA LYS A 32 4.69 -12.09 -8.35
C LYS A 32 3.48 -12.98 -8.59
N ARG A 33 3.44 -14.18 -8.01
CA ARG A 33 2.30 -15.09 -8.23
C ARG A 33 1.02 -14.55 -7.63
N CYS A 34 -0.04 -14.65 -8.42
CA CYS A 34 -1.39 -14.26 -8.03
C CYS A 34 -2.39 -15.26 -8.59
N ASN A 35 -3.47 -15.50 -7.89
CA ASN A 35 -4.58 -16.32 -8.36
C ASN A 35 -5.63 -15.50 -9.14
N TYR A 36 -5.43 -14.18 -9.28
CA TYR A 36 -6.13 -13.31 -10.22
C TYR A 36 -5.24 -12.97 -11.40
N ASP A 37 -5.86 -12.65 -12.53
CA ASP A 37 -5.21 -12.18 -13.75
C ASP A 37 -5.87 -10.87 -14.20
N CYS A 38 -5.87 -9.88 -13.29
CA CYS A 38 -6.51 -8.59 -13.54
C CYS A 38 -5.88 -7.89 -14.74
N SER A 39 -6.71 -7.48 -15.70
CA SER A 39 -6.28 -6.88 -16.95
C SER A 39 -5.43 -5.61 -16.77
N TYR A 40 -5.61 -4.89 -15.68
CA TYR A 40 -4.91 -3.66 -15.32
C TYR A 40 -3.71 -3.85 -14.38
N CYS A 41 -3.38 -5.09 -14.01
CA CYS A 41 -2.24 -5.35 -13.15
C CYS A 41 -0.93 -5.11 -13.90
N HIS A 42 0.05 -4.50 -13.22
CA HIS A 42 1.36 -4.22 -13.83
C HIS A 42 2.22 -5.48 -13.87
N ASP A 43 2.85 -5.78 -15.01
CA ASP A 43 3.69 -6.97 -15.23
C ASP A 43 4.83 -7.14 -14.21
N LEU A 44 5.31 -6.05 -13.60
CA LEU A 44 6.30 -6.12 -12.53
C LEU A 44 5.73 -6.67 -11.22
N ASN A 45 4.42 -6.57 -11.02
CA ASN A 45 3.76 -6.98 -9.78
C ASN A 45 3.13 -8.37 -9.88
N HIS A 46 2.90 -8.84 -11.09
CA HIS A 46 2.11 -10.03 -11.33
C HIS A 46 2.65 -10.84 -12.51
N ASP A 47 2.87 -12.10 -12.25
CA ASP A 47 2.97 -13.18 -13.24
C ASP A 47 2.57 -14.51 -12.58
N ASN A 48 2.23 -15.51 -13.35
CA ASN A 48 1.83 -16.81 -12.80
C ASN A 48 2.91 -17.90 -12.94
N HIS A 49 4.15 -17.53 -13.28
CA HIS A 49 5.22 -18.47 -13.59
C HIS A 49 6.53 -18.26 -12.80
N SER A 50 6.78 -17.07 -12.25
CA SER A 50 7.95 -16.83 -11.41
C SER A 50 7.97 -17.80 -10.21
N PRO A 51 9.14 -18.26 -9.77
CA PRO A 51 9.24 -19.05 -8.54
C PRO A 51 8.74 -18.23 -7.35
N HIS A 52 8.25 -18.94 -6.32
CA HIS A 52 8.03 -18.29 -5.03
C HIS A 52 9.37 -17.89 -4.41
N THR A 53 9.41 -16.74 -3.76
CA THR A 53 10.58 -16.33 -2.97
C THR A 53 10.80 -17.33 -1.82
N ASP A 54 12.05 -17.67 -1.51
CA ASP A 54 12.35 -18.57 -0.40
C ASP A 54 11.92 -17.94 0.94
N MET A 55 10.96 -18.56 1.60
CA MET A 55 10.43 -18.10 2.88
C MET A 55 11.48 -18.06 3.98
N THR A 56 12.51 -18.91 3.92
CA THR A 56 13.61 -18.89 4.87
C THR A 56 14.38 -17.58 4.78
N HIS A 57 14.63 -17.09 3.57
CA HIS A 57 15.28 -15.79 3.37
C HIS A 57 14.42 -14.64 3.90
N ILE A 58 13.10 -14.68 3.66
CA ILE A 58 12.17 -13.64 4.17
C ILE A 58 12.23 -13.61 5.70
N VAL A 59 11.99 -14.74 6.36
CA VAL A 59 11.95 -14.85 7.82
C VAL A 59 13.28 -14.41 8.45
N ASN A 60 14.42 -14.91 7.93
CA ASN A 60 15.75 -14.54 8.43
C ASN A 60 16.04 -13.04 8.27
N SER A 61 15.64 -12.44 7.16
CA SER A 61 15.86 -11.02 6.90
C SER A 61 14.99 -10.15 7.80
N ILE A 62 13.73 -10.57 8.06
CA ILE A 62 12.86 -9.89 9.04
C ILE A 62 13.46 -9.99 10.44
N GLY A 63 13.96 -11.16 10.86
CA GLY A 63 14.62 -11.35 12.14
C GLY A 63 15.79 -10.39 12.34
N LYS A 64 16.70 -10.28 11.35
CA LYS A 64 17.82 -9.32 11.40
C LYS A 64 17.36 -7.86 11.50
N MET A 65 16.30 -7.48 10.77
CA MET A 65 15.73 -6.14 10.88
C MET A 65 15.08 -5.91 12.25
N PHE A 66 14.37 -6.91 12.77
CA PHE A 66 13.75 -6.82 14.10
C PHE A 66 14.81 -6.65 15.19
N ASP A 67 15.89 -7.40 15.17
CA ASP A 67 17.01 -7.25 16.12
C ASP A 67 17.57 -5.81 16.12
N ARG A 68 17.57 -5.15 14.97
CA ARG A 68 18.12 -3.79 14.81
C ARG A 68 17.11 -2.69 15.15
N PHE A 69 15.85 -2.83 14.75
CA PHE A 69 14.84 -1.76 14.81
C PHE A 69 13.79 -1.99 15.89
N GLN A 70 13.64 -3.24 16.36
CA GLN A 70 12.67 -3.63 17.38
C GLN A 70 11.25 -3.10 17.06
N ASN A 71 10.60 -2.46 18.03
CA ASN A 71 9.26 -1.89 17.90
C ASN A 71 9.16 -0.69 16.91
N LYS A 72 10.29 -0.26 16.33
CA LYS A 72 10.33 0.75 15.27
C LYS A 72 10.27 0.16 13.86
N LEU A 73 10.07 -1.14 13.73
CA LEU A 73 9.93 -1.80 12.45
C LEU A 73 8.45 -1.91 12.07
N GLN A 74 8.10 -1.42 10.88
CA GLN A 74 6.80 -1.62 10.26
C GLN A 74 6.99 -2.34 8.94
N ILE A 75 6.24 -3.41 8.72
CA ILE A 75 6.31 -4.16 7.46
C ILE A 75 4.92 -4.23 6.83
N ASN A 76 4.80 -3.86 5.56
CA ASN A 76 3.63 -4.10 4.75
C ASN A 76 3.93 -5.15 3.68
N PHE A 77 3.29 -6.31 3.77
CA PHE A 77 3.42 -7.35 2.75
C PHE A 77 2.46 -7.11 1.60
N THR A 78 3.00 -7.23 0.38
CA THR A 78 2.27 -7.09 -0.87
C THR A 78 2.91 -7.98 -1.95
N GLY A 79 2.53 -7.82 -3.19
CA GLY A 79 3.09 -8.58 -4.30
C GLY A 79 2.04 -8.87 -5.35
N GLY A 80 2.05 -10.08 -5.93
CA GLY A 80 0.90 -10.64 -6.61
C GLY A 80 -0.23 -10.84 -5.60
N GLU A 81 -0.35 -12.05 -5.06
CA GLU A 81 -1.22 -12.31 -3.89
C GLU A 81 -0.39 -13.03 -2.81
N PRO A 82 -0.12 -12.38 -1.66
CA PRO A 82 0.73 -12.97 -0.61
C PRO A 82 0.24 -14.35 -0.14
N THR A 83 -1.07 -14.53 -0.02
CA THR A 83 -1.68 -15.75 0.53
C THR A 83 -1.60 -16.97 -0.40
N VAL A 84 -1.15 -16.82 -1.65
CA VAL A 84 -0.91 -17.97 -2.54
C VAL A 84 0.47 -18.61 -2.31
N HIS A 85 1.35 -17.93 -1.56
CA HIS A 85 2.65 -18.52 -1.22
C HIS A 85 2.45 -19.79 -0.38
N PRO A 86 3.03 -20.95 -0.78
CA PRO A 86 2.77 -22.24 -0.11
C PRO A 86 3.19 -22.23 1.37
N GLU A 87 4.23 -21.50 1.71
CA GLU A 87 4.75 -21.38 3.08
C GLU A 87 4.27 -20.10 3.80
N PHE A 88 3.20 -19.44 3.35
CA PHE A 88 2.72 -18.22 4.00
C PHE A 88 2.32 -18.44 5.46
N GLY A 89 1.82 -19.63 5.81
CA GLY A 89 1.53 -20.00 7.20
C GLY A 89 2.76 -19.94 8.10
N ARG A 90 3.93 -20.35 7.61
CA ARG A 90 5.19 -20.24 8.36
C ARG A 90 5.58 -18.78 8.65
N LEU A 91 5.33 -17.89 7.70
CA LEU A 91 5.52 -16.45 7.94
C LEU A 91 4.56 -15.93 9.00
N VAL A 92 3.29 -16.31 8.95
CA VAL A 92 2.28 -15.94 9.94
C VAL A 92 2.68 -16.39 11.33
N ASP A 93 3.13 -17.65 11.49
CA ASP A 93 3.57 -18.21 12.76
C ASP A 93 4.76 -17.43 13.33
N PHE A 94 5.78 -17.15 12.51
CA PHE A 94 6.93 -16.36 12.91
C PHE A 94 6.54 -14.93 13.34
N LEU A 95 5.70 -14.25 12.56
CA LEU A 95 5.30 -12.87 12.85
C LEU A 95 4.43 -12.78 14.12
N ALA A 96 3.64 -13.81 14.43
CA ALA A 96 2.83 -13.86 15.64
C ALA A 96 3.66 -13.92 16.92
N GLU A 97 4.91 -14.39 16.83
CA GLU A 97 5.87 -14.42 17.94
C GLU A 97 6.68 -13.13 18.08
N CYS A 98 6.64 -12.26 17.06
CA CYS A 98 7.38 -11.01 17.02
C CYS A 98 6.49 -9.82 17.38
N ASP A 99 6.99 -8.89 18.19
CA ASP A 99 6.32 -7.58 18.45
C ASP A 99 6.67 -6.57 17.34
N ILE A 100 6.18 -6.87 16.11
CA ILE A 100 6.38 -6.03 14.92
C ILE A 100 5.01 -5.51 14.48
N ASN A 101 4.97 -4.25 14.03
CA ASN A 101 3.77 -3.72 13.38
C ASN A 101 3.70 -4.22 11.93
N VAL A 102 2.81 -5.17 11.69
CA VAL A 102 2.68 -5.84 10.39
C VAL A 102 1.35 -5.56 9.75
N SER A 103 1.40 -5.24 8.47
CA SER A 103 0.21 -5.11 7.61
C SER A 103 0.36 -5.91 6.32
N MET A 104 -0.76 -6.13 5.64
CA MET A 104 -0.78 -6.85 4.37
C MET A 104 -1.84 -6.27 3.43
N THR A 105 -1.54 -6.33 2.13
CA THR A 105 -2.54 -6.11 1.07
C THR A 105 -2.82 -7.44 0.37
N THR A 106 -4.09 -7.82 0.28
CA THR A 106 -4.56 -9.10 -0.31
C THR A 106 -5.77 -8.88 -1.20
N ASN A 107 -5.99 -9.74 -2.18
CA ASN A 107 -7.21 -9.77 -2.99
C ASN A 107 -8.41 -10.44 -2.29
N GLY A 108 -8.23 -10.95 -1.08
CA GLY A 108 -9.31 -11.49 -0.25
C GLY A 108 -9.90 -12.83 -0.73
N THR A 109 -9.18 -13.64 -1.53
CA THR A 109 -9.73 -14.87 -2.12
C THR A 109 -9.86 -16.05 -1.17
N ARG A 110 -9.08 -16.09 -0.09
CA ARG A 110 -9.19 -17.15 0.91
C ARG A 110 -10.54 -17.08 1.65
N LYS A 111 -10.88 -18.13 2.38
CA LYS A 111 -12.08 -18.16 3.24
C LYS A 111 -11.98 -17.12 4.36
N ALA A 112 -13.13 -16.73 4.90
CA ALA A 112 -13.18 -15.73 5.96
C ALA A 112 -12.41 -16.17 7.23
N GLU A 113 -12.55 -17.43 7.61
CA GLU A 113 -11.91 -18.01 8.79
C GLU A 113 -10.37 -17.97 8.69
N TYR A 114 -9.83 -18.13 7.48
CA TYR A 114 -8.40 -17.97 7.25
C TYR A 114 -7.92 -16.56 7.61
N TYR A 115 -8.68 -15.53 7.21
CA TYR A 115 -8.30 -14.15 7.51
C TYR A 115 -8.48 -13.81 8.98
N THR A 116 -9.52 -14.31 9.64
CA THR A 116 -9.68 -14.10 11.08
C THR A 116 -8.57 -14.77 11.89
N ASP A 117 -8.06 -15.91 11.44
CA ASP A 117 -6.91 -16.59 12.08
C ASP A 117 -5.61 -15.78 11.91
N ILE A 118 -5.31 -15.31 10.70
CA ILE A 118 -4.04 -14.61 10.48
C ILE A 118 -3.96 -13.23 11.16
N TYR A 119 -5.08 -12.67 11.63
CA TYR A 119 -5.04 -11.45 12.47
C TYR A 119 -4.27 -11.61 13.79
N ARG A 120 -3.94 -12.83 14.21
CA ARG A 120 -2.99 -13.07 15.30
C ARG A 120 -1.61 -12.48 15.03
N ALA A 121 -1.22 -12.34 13.75
CA ALA A 121 0.07 -11.82 13.31
C ALA A 121 -0.03 -10.42 12.68
N PHE A 122 -1.18 -10.03 12.14
CA PHE A 122 -1.34 -8.78 11.39
C PHE A 122 -2.13 -7.72 12.17
N ASN A 123 -1.58 -6.52 12.26
CA ASN A 123 -2.23 -5.37 12.88
C ASN A 123 -3.28 -4.74 11.95
N HIS A 124 -3.02 -4.82 10.63
CA HIS A 124 -3.90 -4.26 9.61
C HIS A 124 -3.89 -5.13 8.35
N ILE A 125 -5.06 -5.35 7.76
CA ILE A 125 -5.18 -6.01 6.44
C ILE A 125 -6.02 -5.14 5.51
N THR A 126 -5.45 -4.81 4.35
CA THR A 126 -6.15 -4.15 3.24
C THR A 126 -6.63 -5.19 2.25
N TYR A 127 -7.94 -5.24 2.01
CA TYR A 127 -8.57 -6.13 1.04
C TYR A 127 -8.85 -5.37 -0.26
N SER A 128 -8.16 -5.71 -1.34
CA SER A 128 -8.38 -5.10 -2.65
C SER A 128 -9.50 -5.83 -3.39
N GLN A 129 -10.64 -5.16 -3.58
CA GLN A 129 -11.74 -5.69 -4.35
C GLN A 129 -11.54 -5.42 -5.84
N HIS A 130 -11.24 -6.47 -6.60
CA HIS A 130 -10.99 -6.46 -8.04
C HIS A 130 -12.20 -6.99 -8.79
N PHE A 131 -13.04 -6.12 -9.36
CA PHE A 131 -14.35 -6.46 -9.92
C PHE A 131 -14.31 -7.36 -11.18
N GLU A 132 -13.16 -7.56 -11.80
CA GLU A 132 -12.99 -8.59 -12.84
C GLU A 132 -13.07 -10.02 -12.26
N HIS A 133 -12.85 -10.19 -10.95
CA HIS A 133 -12.75 -11.50 -10.29
C HIS A 133 -13.58 -11.60 -9.01
N ALA A 134 -13.71 -10.54 -8.25
CA ALA A 134 -14.42 -10.51 -6.98
C ALA A 134 -15.93 -10.29 -7.23
N ILE A 135 -16.71 -11.36 -7.10
CA ILE A 135 -18.18 -11.33 -7.21
C ILE A 135 -18.76 -10.82 -5.89
N ASN A 136 -19.62 -9.79 -5.94
CA ASN A 136 -20.20 -9.14 -4.76
C ASN A 136 -20.90 -10.12 -3.84
N ASP A 137 -21.75 -11.03 -4.35
CA ASP A 137 -22.49 -12.01 -3.56
C ASP A 137 -21.60 -12.90 -2.68
N VAL A 138 -20.33 -13.05 -3.04
CA VAL A 138 -19.35 -13.85 -2.28
C VAL A 138 -18.42 -12.96 -1.46
N PHE A 139 -17.98 -11.85 -2.05
CA PHE A 139 -16.97 -10.98 -1.43
C PHE A 139 -17.56 -10.15 -0.28
N LEU A 140 -18.72 -9.53 -0.47
CA LEU A 140 -19.31 -8.61 0.52
C LEU A 140 -19.68 -9.30 1.85
N PRO A 141 -20.40 -10.44 1.86
CA PRO A 141 -20.69 -11.14 3.12
C PRO A 141 -19.42 -11.61 3.82
N LYS A 142 -18.39 -12.01 3.07
CA LYS A 142 -17.10 -12.38 3.62
C LYS A 142 -16.42 -11.20 4.33
N MET A 143 -16.41 -10.02 3.72
CA MET A 143 -15.82 -8.82 4.32
C MET A 143 -16.55 -8.39 5.58
N LYS A 144 -17.89 -8.49 5.59
CA LYS A 144 -18.71 -8.28 6.77
C LYS A 144 -18.32 -9.23 7.90
N TYR A 145 -18.28 -10.53 7.62
CA TYR A 145 -17.88 -11.54 8.60
C TYR A 145 -16.48 -11.23 9.20
N ILE A 146 -15.51 -10.92 8.36
CA ILE A 146 -14.15 -10.58 8.80
C ILE A 146 -14.18 -9.32 9.70
N ASN A 147 -14.92 -8.28 9.30
CA ASN A 147 -15.02 -7.05 10.09
C ASN A 147 -15.60 -7.30 11.50
N GLU A 148 -16.56 -8.21 11.62
CA GLU A 148 -17.19 -8.59 12.89
C GLU A 148 -16.29 -9.47 13.78
N HIS A 149 -15.32 -10.21 13.20
CA HIS A 149 -14.53 -11.22 13.90
C HIS A 149 -13.01 -10.93 13.99
N ARG A 150 -12.54 -9.78 13.49
CA ARG A 150 -11.11 -9.38 13.51
C ARG A 150 -10.62 -8.91 14.90
N GLY A 151 -11.50 -8.82 15.88
CA GLY A 151 -11.17 -8.26 17.19
C GLY A 151 -10.79 -6.77 17.10
N GLU A 152 -9.78 -6.37 17.84
CA GLU A 152 -9.27 -4.97 17.87
C GLU A 152 -8.38 -4.62 16.69
N ARG A 153 -8.09 -5.58 15.82
CA ARG A 153 -7.26 -5.36 14.62
C ARG A 153 -8.01 -4.52 13.59
N SER A 154 -7.27 -3.84 12.74
CA SER A 154 -7.88 -2.98 11.73
C SER A 154 -7.96 -3.65 10.34
N MET A 155 -8.96 -3.25 9.58
CA MET A 155 -9.08 -3.61 8.17
C MET A 155 -9.51 -2.42 7.33
N GLN A 156 -9.27 -2.51 6.03
CA GLN A 156 -9.78 -1.56 5.06
C GLN A 156 -10.07 -2.27 3.74
N ILE A 157 -11.17 -1.91 3.10
CA ILE A 157 -11.42 -2.34 1.73
C ILE A 157 -10.86 -1.29 0.77
N GLN A 158 -10.10 -1.74 -0.21
CA GLN A 158 -9.67 -0.92 -1.33
C GLN A 158 -10.54 -1.25 -2.56
N VAL A 159 -11.55 -0.44 -2.80
CA VAL A 159 -12.48 -0.58 -3.93
C VAL A 159 -11.77 -0.12 -5.20
N MET A 160 -11.38 -1.05 -6.06
CA MET A 160 -10.72 -0.79 -7.33
C MET A 160 -11.78 -0.35 -8.35
N TYR A 161 -12.02 0.97 -8.49
CA TYR A 161 -13.11 1.49 -9.34
C TYR A 161 -12.89 1.07 -10.80
N HIS A 162 -13.74 0.17 -11.28
CA HIS A 162 -13.67 -0.40 -12.63
C HIS A 162 -14.76 0.22 -13.50
N ALA A 163 -14.38 0.87 -14.60
CA ALA A 163 -15.30 1.64 -15.43
C ALA A 163 -16.48 0.83 -15.98
N GLN A 164 -16.24 -0.45 -16.33
CA GLN A 164 -17.27 -1.34 -16.88
C GLN A 164 -18.11 -2.08 -15.83
N HIS A 165 -17.72 -2.02 -14.53
CA HIS A 165 -18.43 -2.67 -13.44
C HIS A 165 -19.01 -1.66 -12.45
N GLU A 166 -19.40 -0.48 -12.92
CA GLU A 166 -19.82 0.65 -12.08
C GLU A 166 -20.97 0.29 -11.15
N ASP A 167 -21.97 -0.46 -11.63
CA ASP A 167 -23.12 -0.88 -10.81
C ASP A 167 -22.65 -1.75 -9.62
N ALA A 168 -21.75 -2.70 -9.88
CA ALA A 168 -21.19 -3.56 -8.84
C ALA A 168 -20.29 -2.77 -7.86
N VAL A 169 -19.58 -1.75 -8.34
CA VAL A 169 -18.80 -0.84 -7.49
C VAL A 169 -19.73 -0.07 -6.55
N HIS A 170 -20.79 0.53 -7.07
CA HIS A 170 -21.75 1.30 -6.28
C HIS A 170 -22.53 0.42 -5.30
N GLU A 171 -22.88 -0.80 -5.70
CA GLU A 171 -23.47 -1.79 -4.79
C GLU A 171 -22.53 -2.09 -3.62
N ALA A 172 -21.26 -2.37 -3.90
CA ALA A 172 -20.26 -2.65 -2.88
C ALA A 172 -20.07 -1.47 -1.91
N ILE A 173 -19.98 -0.24 -2.43
CA ILE A 173 -19.85 0.96 -1.60
C ILE A 173 -21.04 1.10 -0.67
N ARG A 174 -22.29 1.00 -1.18
CA ARG A 174 -23.49 1.08 -0.34
C ARG A 174 -23.52 -0.02 0.73
N TYR A 175 -23.03 -1.21 0.40
CA TYR A 175 -22.94 -2.30 1.37
C TYR A 175 -21.95 -1.98 2.48
N TYR A 176 -20.76 -1.43 2.15
CA TYR A 176 -19.75 -1.06 3.14
C TYR A 176 -20.24 0.06 4.05
N GLU A 177 -20.89 1.08 3.50
CA GLU A 177 -21.52 2.16 4.27
C GLU A 177 -22.59 1.64 5.23
N PHE A 178 -23.48 0.76 4.75
CA PHE A 178 -24.55 0.18 5.56
C PHE A 178 -24.04 -0.70 6.72
N HIS A 179 -22.87 -1.32 6.57
CA HIS A 179 -22.29 -2.22 7.57
C HIS A 179 -21.09 -1.60 8.32
N ASP A 180 -20.86 -0.31 8.22
CA ASP A 180 -19.73 0.40 8.84
C ASP A 180 -18.37 -0.27 8.56
N ILE A 181 -18.17 -0.77 7.32
CA ILE A 181 -16.91 -1.39 6.90
C ILE A 181 -16.02 -0.29 6.30
N PRO A 182 -14.80 -0.06 6.84
CA PRO A 182 -13.90 0.95 6.30
C PRO A 182 -13.50 0.65 4.86
N TYR A 183 -13.65 1.62 3.97
CA TYR A 183 -13.26 1.47 2.56
C TYR A 183 -12.59 2.73 2.01
N THR A 184 -11.87 2.56 0.90
CA THR A 184 -11.35 3.65 0.07
C THR A 184 -11.56 3.33 -1.39
N VAL A 185 -11.85 4.34 -2.20
CA VAL A 185 -12.00 4.17 -3.65
C VAL A 185 -10.68 4.49 -4.35
N ARG A 186 -10.23 3.56 -5.17
CA ARG A 186 -9.01 3.67 -5.97
C ARG A 186 -9.33 3.73 -7.45
N ARG A 187 -8.95 4.83 -8.08
CA ARG A 187 -8.95 4.94 -9.54
C ARG A 187 -7.89 4.04 -10.13
N LEU A 188 -8.27 3.14 -11.03
CA LEU A 188 -7.33 2.41 -11.88
C LEU A 188 -6.62 3.39 -12.82
N ARG A 189 -5.34 3.21 -13.04
CA ARG A 189 -4.54 4.11 -13.88
C ARG A 189 -3.72 3.29 -14.88
N PRO A 190 -3.70 3.69 -16.17
CA PRO A 190 -2.85 3.05 -17.15
C PRO A 190 -1.39 3.20 -16.74
N THR A 191 -0.63 2.13 -16.83
CA THR A 191 0.82 2.15 -16.70
C THR A 191 1.45 1.99 -18.09
N LYS A 192 2.63 2.57 -18.29
CA LYS A 192 3.27 2.57 -19.63
C LYS A 192 3.68 1.19 -20.15
N ASN A 193 3.68 0.18 -19.30
CA ASN A 193 4.17 -1.17 -19.59
C ASN A 193 3.06 -2.22 -19.53
N HIS A 194 1.80 -1.84 -19.76
CA HIS A 194 0.74 -2.83 -19.83
C HIS A 194 0.93 -3.75 -21.02
N LYS A 195 0.88 -5.05 -20.76
CA LYS A 195 0.87 -6.14 -21.72
C LYS A 195 -0.35 -6.07 -22.64
N TYR A 196 -1.39 -5.39 -22.22
CA TYR A 196 -2.66 -5.22 -22.91
C TYR A 196 -2.86 -3.75 -23.31
N PRO A 197 -3.54 -3.44 -24.42
CA PRO A 197 -3.89 -2.07 -24.78
C PRO A 197 -4.69 -1.38 -23.67
N ILE A 198 -4.71 -0.05 -23.66
CA ILE A 198 -5.44 0.74 -22.63
C ILE A 198 -6.81 0.13 -22.40
N GLN A 199 -7.00 -0.34 -21.19
CA GLN A 199 -8.08 -1.27 -20.90
C GLN A 199 -9.38 -0.52 -20.68
N GLU A 200 -10.43 -1.14 -21.16
CA GLU A 200 -11.81 -0.68 -20.95
C GLU A 200 -12.11 -0.44 -19.46
N ALA A 201 -11.47 -1.22 -18.57
CA ALA A 201 -11.50 -1.02 -17.12
C ALA A 201 -11.17 0.41 -16.66
N MET A 202 -10.41 1.17 -17.48
CA MET A 202 -9.88 2.50 -17.14
C MET A 202 -10.42 3.60 -18.05
N HIS A 203 -11.34 3.31 -18.95
CA HIS A 203 -12.01 4.28 -19.80
C HIS A 203 -13.19 4.92 -19.05
N TYR A 204 -12.88 5.86 -18.19
CA TYR A 204 -13.87 6.56 -17.38
C TYR A 204 -14.58 7.65 -18.17
N SER A 205 -15.92 7.71 -18.04
CA SER A 205 -16.70 8.87 -18.43
C SER A 205 -16.37 10.09 -17.54
N PRO A 206 -16.70 11.33 -17.95
CA PRO A 206 -16.58 12.48 -17.07
C PRO A 206 -17.33 12.32 -15.74
N GLU A 207 -18.53 11.74 -15.78
CA GLU A 207 -19.35 11.47 -14.60
C GLU A 207 -18.67 10.48 -13.65
N GLN A 208 -18.13 9.37 -14.16
CA GLN A 208 -17.37 8.41 -13.37
C GLN A 208 -16.13 9.04 -12.72
N LEU A 209 -15.45 9.94 -13.44
CA LEU A 209 -14.30 10.65 -12.86
C LEU A 209 -14.72 11.59 -11.72
N ASP A 210 -15.88 12.22 -11.83
CA ASP A 210 -16.40 13.08 -10.78
C ASP A 210 -16.91 12.26 -9.58
N ASN A 211 -17.54 11.12 -9.81
CA ASN A 211 -17.89 10.15 -8.76
C ASN A 211 -16.64 9.67 -8.00
N ILE A 212 -15.58 9.28 -8.71
CA ILE A 212 -14.32 8.87 -8.07
C ILE A 212 -13.72 9.99 -7.21
N LYS A 213 -13.72 11.24 -7.71
CA LYS A 213 -13.23 12.39 -6.94
C LYS A 213 -14.09 12.62 -5.69
N TRP A 214 -15.42 12.52 -5.84
CA TRP A 214 -16.34 12.65 -4.73
C TRP A 214 -16.09 11.60 -3.65
N PHE A 215 -15.98 10.32 -4.00
CA PHE A 215 -15.65 9.25 -3.07
C PHE A 215 -14.29 9.45 -2.39
N GLN A 216 -13.30 9.96 -3.11
CA GLN A 216 -11.98 10.26 -2.56
C GLN A 216 -11.97 11.47 -1.63
N ALA A 217 -12.89 12.43 -1.83
CA ALA A 217 -13.02 13.63 -1.02
C ALA A 217 -13.95 13.45 0.18
N SER A 218 -14.99 12.62 0.05
CA SER A 218 -15.97 12.33 1.10
C SER A 218 -15.55 11.25 2.08
N ASP A 219 -14.32 10.79 1.96
CA ASP A 219 -13.79 9.70 2.75
C ASP A 219 -13.83 10.01 4.25
N THR A 220 -14.76 9.37 4.92
CA THR A 220 -15.11 9.61 6.32
C THR A 220 -14.24 8.83 7.29
N GLY A 221 -13.26 8.08 6.84
CA GLY A 221 -12.44 7.18 7.66
C GLY A 221 -10.93 7.39 7.59
N HIS A 222 -10.46 8.35 6.79
CA HIS A 222 -9.02 8.54 6.67
C HIS A 222 -8.45 9.29 7.88
N VAL A 223 -7.75 8.54 8.70
CA VAL A 223 -6.87 9.15 9.71
C VAL A 223 -5.74 9.87 8.96
N PRO A 224 -5.50 11.17 9.25
CA PRO A 224 -4.36 11.87 8.68
C PRO A 224 -3.06 11.11 8.91
N ASN A 225 -2.26 10.94 7.88
CA ASN A 225 -1.02 10.16 7.93
C ASN A 225 0.21 10.94 7.43
N VAL A 226 0.02 12.21 7.08
CA VAL A 226 1.08 13.12 6.65
C VAL A 226 0.92 14.46 7.33
N ARG A 227 2.02 14.97 7.83
CA ARG A 227 2.20 16.36 8.25
C ARG A 227 2.84 17.14 7.12
N VAL A 228 2.21 18.23 6.73
CA VAL A 228 2.62 19.12 5.64
C VAL A 228 2.95 20.49 6.22
N THR A 229 4.13 21.03 5.93
CA THR A 229 4.47 22.42 6.25
C THR A 229 4.40 23.26 4.98
N ALA A 230 3.56 24.27 4.98
CA ALA A 230 3.33 25.22 3.90
C ALA A 230 3.23 26.65 4.45
N ALA A 231 3.95 27.62 3.89
CA ALA A 231 3.94 29.00 4.33
C ALA A 231 4.07 29.16 5.87
N ASP A 232 5.01 28.42 6.48
CA ASP A 232 5.29 28.37 7.93
C ASP A 232 4.15 27.83 8.81
N GLN A 233 3.09 27.31 8.20
CA GLN A 233 2.00 26.60 8.89
C GLN A 233 2.13 25.10 8.72
N THR A 234 1.72 24.36 9.73
CA THR A 234 1.71 22.90 9.70
C THR A 234 0.29 22.38 9.69
N HIS A 235 0.01 21.53 8.72
CA HIS A 235 -1.28 20.86 8.52
C HIS A 235 -1.11 19.36 8.61
N THR A 236 -2.13 18.66 9.07
CA THR A 236 -2.19 17.19 9.00
C THR A 236 -3.26 16.79 7.99
N VAL A 237 -2.85 16.02 7.00
CA VAL A 237 -3.72 15.59 5.88
C VAL A 237 -3.53 14.08 5.62
N HIS A 238 -4.43 13.50 4.87
CA HIS A 238 -4.22 12.16 4.35
C HIS A 238 -3.49 12.21 2.99
N THR A 239 -2.65 11.20 2.69
CA THR A 239 -1.92 11.11 1.42
C THR A 239 -2.83 11.12 0.18
N ASN A 240 -4.08 10.68 0.32
CA ASN A 240 -5.07 10.75 -0.77
C ASN A 240 -5.43 12.19 -1.12
N GLU A 241 -5.49 13.10 -0.15
CA GLU A 241 -5.74 14.53 -0.40
C GLU A 241 -4.61 15.14 -1.23
N LEU A 242 -3.35 14.86 -0.85
CA LEU A 242 -2.18 15.31 -1.64
C LEU A 242 -2.21 14.74 -3.06
N THR A 243 -2.60 13.47 -3.17
CA THR A 243 -2.75 12.80 -4.48
C THR A 243 -3.87 13.43 -5.31
N GLY A 244 -4.99 13.77 -4.69
CA GLY A 244 -6.13 14.45 -5.32
C GLY A 244 -5.76 15.83 -5.84
N LEU A 245 -4.93 16.56 -5.08
CA LEU A 245 -4.37 17.86 -5.47
C LEU A 245 -3.25 17.74 -6.54
N GLY A 246 -2.87 16.53 -6.95
CA GLY A 246 -1.81 16.30 -7.92
C GLY A 246 -0.40 16.28 -7.35
N MET A 247 -0.24 16.41 -6.02
CA MET A 247 1.06 16.42 -5.37
C MET A 247 1.64 15.01 -5.23
N ARG A 248 2.36 14.59 -6.25
CA ARG A 248 3.01 13.28 -6.31
C ARG A 248 4.45 13.34 -6.81
N SER A 249 4.92 14.50 -7.26
CA SER A 249 6.27 14.71 -7.76
C SER A 249 7.08 15.53 -6.77
N PHE A 250 8.17 14.95 -6.29
CA PHE A 250 9.10 15.56 -5.35
C PHE A 250 10.53 15.56 -5.90
N LYS A 251 10.66 15.57 -7.23
CA LYS A 251 11.97 15.55 -7.89
C LYS A 251 12.81 16.75 -7.45
N GLY A 252 14.03 16.48 -7.02
CA GLY A 252 14.95 17.49 -6.49
C GLY A 252 14.82 17.74 -4.98
N TRP A 253 13.76 17.29 -4.32
CA TRP A 253 13.66 17.40 -2.87
C TRP A 253 14.58 16.40 -2.17
N MET A 254 15.12 16.75 -1.02
CA MET A 254 15.76 15.77 -0.14
C MET A 254 14.72 14.79 0.40
N CYS A 255 15.04 13.50 0.45
CA CYS A 255 14.11 12.45 0.82
C CYS A 255 14.80 11.36 1.65
N LEU A 256 14.16 10.94 2.75
CA LEU A 256 14.66 9.86 3.63
C LEU A 256 14.33 8.45 3.12
N ALA A 257 13.82 8.31 1.91
CA ALA A 257 13.70 6.99 1.29
C ALA A 257 15.09 6.32 1.17
N GLY A 258 15.18 5.08 1.63
CA GLY A 258 16.46 4.37 1.83
C GLY A 258 16.97 4.42 3.28
N VAL A 259 16.49 5.37 4.09
CA VAL A 259 16.85 5.54 5.51
C VAL A 259 15.74 4.98 6.41
N ASN A 260 14.53 5.52 6.28
CA ASN A 260 13.35 5.15 7.09
C ASN A 260 12.17 4.61 6.29
N PHE A 261 12.36 4.43 4.99
CA PHE A 261 11.45 3.75 4.08
C PHE A 261 12.27 2.98 3.04
N ILE A 262 11.97 1.70 2.87
CA ILE A 262 12.54 0.86 1.83
C ILE A 262 11.46 0.01 1.17
N ARG A 263 11.79 -0.47 -0.02
CA ARG A 263 11.01 -1.47 -0.72
C ARG A 263 11.89 -2.68 -1.00
N VAL A 264 11.39 -3.86 -0.66
CA VAL A 264 12.05 -5.14 -0.96
C VAL A 264 11.27 -5.84 -2.07
N HIS A 265 11.97 -6.24 -3.12
CA HIS A 265 11.41 -6.97 -4.25
C HIS A 265 12.47 -7.91 -4.83
N ASP A 266 12.15 -9.20 -4.92
CA ASP A 266 13.09 -10.24 -5.37
C ASP A 266 14.44 -10.16 -4.61
N ASN A 267 14.39 -10.00 -3.28
CA ASN A 267 15.50 -9.78 -2.35
C ASN A 267 16.26 -8.45 -2.53
N LEU A 268 16.07 -7.74 -3.62
CA LEU A 268 16.71 -6.45 -3.83
C LEU A 268 15.98 -5.33 -3.06
N VAL A 269 16.78 -4.44 -2.48
CA VAL A 269 16.31 -3.31 -1.71
C VAL A 269 16.37 -2.05 -2.56
N TYR A 270 15.27 -1.32 -2.60
CA TYR A 270 15.12 -0.07 -3.34
C TYR A 270 14.73 1.06 -2.37
N ARG A 271 15.13 2.28 -2.69
CA ARG A 271 14.67 3.47 -1.96
C ARG A 271 13.15 3.66 -2.07
N CYS A 272 12.61 3.52 -3.28
CA CYS A 272 11.18 3.65 -3.57
C CYS A 272 10.85 3.02 -4.93
N TRP A 273 9.57 2.96 -5.27
CA TRP A 273 9.13 2.46 -6.58
C TRP A 273 9.59 3.33 -7.75
N GLY A 274 9.67 4.64 -7.54
CA GLY A 274 10.15 5.57 -8.58
C GLY A 274 11.62 5.38 -8.97
N GLU A 275 12.39 4.69 -8.12
CA GLU A 275 13.80 4.35 -8.33
C GLU A 275 14.05 2.85 -8.52
N PHE A 276 13.04 2.10 -8.95
CA PHE A 276 13.04 0.64 -9.07
C PHE A 276 14.12 0.05 -10.00
N ARG A 277 14.83 0.86 -10.75
CA ARG A 277 15.92 0.40 -11.63
C ARG A 277 17.29 0.39 -10.94
N THR A 278 17.38 0.93 -9.73
CA THR A 278 18.67 1.12 -9.04
C THR A 278 18.53 0.62 -7.61
N PRO A 279 18.74 -0.69 -7.36
CA PRO A 279 18.73 -1.21 -6.00
C PRO A 279 19.87 -0.58 -5.19
N ILE A 280 19.64 -0.41 -3.89
CA ILE A 280 20.65 0.07 -2.94
C ILE A 280 21.35 -1.09 -2.22
N GLY A 281 20.90 -2.33 -2.44
CA GLY A 281 21.51 -3.53 -1.90
C GLY A 281 20.63 -4.76 -2.05
N ASP A 282 21.03 -5.84 -1.41
CA ASP A 282 20.31 -7.11 -1.28
C ASP A 282 20.00 -7.36 0.20
N ILE A 283 18.74 -7.65 0.54
CA ILE A 283 18.31 -7.83 1.93
C ILE A 283 18.88 -9.12 2.55
N THR A 284 19.31 -10.08 1.73
CA THR A 284 19.93 -11.32 2.18
C THR A 284 21.42 -11.18 2.45
N ASP A 285 22.06 -10.12 1.94
CA ASP A 285 23.46 -9.82 2.22
C ASP A 285 23.63 -9.49 3.71
N PRO A 286 24.47 -10.22 4.45
CA PRO A 286 24.72 -9.96 5.86
C PRO A 286 25.35 -8.58 6.12
N ASP A 287 26.07 -8.03 5.14
CA ASP A 287 26.74 -6.74 5.23
C ASP A 287 25.90 -5.57 4.70
N PHE A 288 24.68 -5.83 4.21
CA PHE A 288 23.80 -4.79 3.73
C PHE A 288 23.50 -3.75 4.82
N GLN A 289 23.65 -2.47 4.46
CA GLN A 289 23.34 -1.33 5.31
C GLN A 289 22.35 -0.40 4.62
N LEU A 290 21.36 0.07 5.38
CA LEU A 290 20.49 1.16 4.94
C LEU A 290 21.32 2.45 4.74
N LEU A 291 20.80 3.35 3.93
CA LEU A 291 21.36 4.69 3.85
C LEU A 291 21.31 5.36 5.23
N THR A 292 22.30 6.20 5.52
CA THR A 292 22.41 6.91 6.80
C THR A 292 21.92 8.35 6.70
N GLU A 293 21.73 8.86 5.47
CA GLU A 293 21.35 10.24 5.21
C GLU A 293 20.36 10.37 4.05
N ALA A 294 19.62 11.46 4.04
CA ALA A 294 18.71 11.79 2.96
C ALA A 294 19.46 12.00 1.64
N ARG A 295 18.81 11.65 0.54
CA ARG A 295 19.32 11.90 -0.82
C ARG A 295 18.29 12.65 -1.66
N PRO A 296 18.73 13.41 -2.67
CA PRO A 296 17.81 14.03 -3.62
C PRO A 296 16.90 12.98 -4.27
N CYS A 297 15.61 13.32 -4.38
CA CYS A 297 14.64 12.50 -5.08
C CYS A 297 14.84 12.65 -6.59
N ILE A 298 15.06 11.54 -7.29
CA ILE A 298 15.16 11.49 -8.75
C ILE A 298 13.90 10.91 -9.40
N ALA A 299 12.98 10.41 -8.60
CA ALA A 299 11.74 9.82 -9.05
C ALA A 299 10.82 10.88 -9.67
N ASN A 300 10.20 10.54 -10.79
CA ASN A 300 9.20 11.43 -11.41
C ASN A 300 7.90 11.49 -10.62
N LYS A 301 7.55 10.42 -9.88
CA LYS A 301 6.33 10.34 -9.07
C LYS A 301 6.50 9.35 -7.92
N CYS A 302 5.96 9.70 -6.76
CA CYS A 302 5.63 8.74 -5.73
C CYS A 302 4.35 7.99 -6.13
N VAL A 303 4.30 6.68 -5.94
CA VAL A 303 3.18 5.85 -6.43
C VAL A 303 2.30 5.27 -5.32
N CYS A 304 2.78 5.22 -4.08
CA CYS A 304 2.03 4.70 -2.94
C CYS A 304 2.02 5.69 -1.75
N ALA A 305 1.09 5.48 -0.84
CA ALA A 305 0.92 6.32 0.34
C ALA A 305 2.20 6.36 1.22
N PRO A 306 2.87 5.24 1.54
CA PRO A 306 4.09 5.27 2.33
C PRO A 306 5.23 6.07 1.68
N GLU A 307 5.36 6.02 0.35
CA GLU A 307 6.35 6.87 -0.36
C GLU A 307 6.01 8.36 -0.21
N ILE A 308 4.73 8.73 -0.33
CA ILE A 308 4.30 10.12 -0.20
C ILE A 308 4.56 10.62 1.23
N SER A 309 4.23 9.84 2.26
CA SER A 309 4.39 10.19 3.66
C SER A 309 5.85 10.13 4.15
N THR A 310 6.76 9.46 3.43
CA THR A 310 8.18 9.46 3.78
C THR A 310 8.70 10.90 3.84
N ARG A 311 9.45 11.22 4.91
CA ARG A 311 9.97 12.56 5.17
C ARG A 311 10.78 13.11 3.99
N LYS A 312 10.43 14.31 3.58
CA LYS A 312 11.09 15.01 2.48
C LYS A 312 10.91 16.52 2.59
N TRP A 313 11.87 17.27 2.02
CA TRP A 313 11.87 18.73 2.08
C TRP A 313 12.54 19.36 0.87
N ARG A 314 12.16 20.59 0.57
CA ARG A 314 12.85 21.42 -0.44
C ARG A 314 14.20 21.88 0.11
N VAL A 315 15.19 22.00 -0.77
CA VAL A 315 16.52 22.57 -0.49
C VAL A 315 16.58 23.98 -1.06
#